data_cbf61c5074a31b8e6b65348412978db9
#
_entry.id   cbf61c5074a31b8e6b65348412978db9
#
_cell.length_a   1.000
_cell.length_b   1.000
_cell.length_c   1.000
_cell.angle_alpha   90.00
_cell.angle_beta   90.00
_cell.angle_gamma   90.00
#
_symmetry.space_group_name_H-M   'P 1'
#
loop_
_entity.id
_entity.type
_entity.pdbx_description
1 polymer ?
#
loop_
_entity_poly.entity_id
_entity_poly.type
_entity_poly.pdbx_seq_one_letter_code
_entity_poly.pdbx_strand_id
1 'polypeptide(L)'
;MKSSFRYVRPKTVQMMKNDKNGRTGSVNCLKMHSIRKAETVHETDSTNAELKRRAANGVLKDGTVLIAERQTRGRGRRGRKWENTSGALLMSIACDAEDIAAEDIPLVTLAAALGVLDSLGLLLSSKKRSKADAADVRIKWPNDILFRQKKLCGILAELVKNGTRTMTVIGIGMNVNAAEVSDAWMQRATSLFIETRAVTDVNELGACIAEHVHERVKMLKQGEKDRILRDYINNCSTLNQEITIHGADGSKVKAFAEGIDEHGRLI
;
A
#
# COMPACT_ATOMS: atom_id res chain seq x y z
N MET A 1 29.59 -16.87 -9.71
CA MET A 1 29.81 -15.73 -8.80
C MET A 1 28.80 -15.80 -7.66
N LYS A 2 29.26 -16.17 -6.46
CA LYS A 2 28.41 -16.29 -5.27
C LYS A 2 28.14 -14.90 -4.72
N SER A 3 26.91 -14.39 -4.83
CA SER A 3 26.45 -13.15 -4.19
C SER A 3 26.37 -13.41 -2.68
N SER A 4 27.25 -12.80 -1.91
CA SER A 4 27.24 -12.88 -0.45
C SER A 4 26.15 -11.94 0.10
N PHE A 5 24.99 -12.50 0.40
CA PHE A 5 23.99 -11.78 1.20
C PHE A 5 24.53 -11.60 2.63
N ARG A 6 24.86 -10.37 3.00
CA ARG A 6 25.14 -10.03 4.41
C ARG A 6 23.80 -9.90 5.14
N TYR A 7 23.53 -10.86 6.01
CA TYR A 7 22.44 -10.81 6.97
C TYR A 7 22.72 -9.68 7.98
N VAL A 8 21.95 -8.61 7.92
CA VAL A 8 21.93 -7.57 8.97
C VAL A 8 20.90 -8.01 10.01
N ARG A 9 21.36 -8.30 11.24
CA ARG A 9 20.46 -8.63 12.36
C ARG A 9 19.47 -7.48 12.56
N PRO A 10 18.16 -7.74 12.67
CA PRO A 10 17.19 -6.73 13.01
C PRO A 10 17.55 -6.16 14.39
N LYS A 11 17.77 -4.85 14.48
CA LYS A 11 17.78 -4.17 15.77
C LYS A 11 16.41 -4.35 16.39
N THR A 12 16.35 -5.02 17.53
CA THR A 12 15.17 -5.07 18.38
C THR A 12 14.68 -3.65 18.58
N VAL A 13 13.42 -3.39 18.20
CA VAL A 13 12.79 -2.08 18.42
C VAL A 13 12.64 -1.90 19.91
N GLN A 14 13.64 -1.27 20.52
CA GLN A 14 13.59 -0.83 21.89
C GLN A 14 12.78 0.47 21.90
N MET A 15 11.67 0.48 22.62
CA MET A 15 10.85 1.68 22.84
C MET A 15 11.77 2.83 23.29
N MET A 16 12.00 3.79 22.43
CA MET A 16 12.63 5.04 22.81
C MET A 16 11.64 5.86 23.63
N LYS A 17 11.98 6.05 24.89
CA LYS A 17 11.31 7.01 25.78
C LYS A 17 11.41 8.41 25.18
N ASN A 18 10.30 9.16 25.26
CA ASN A 18 10.19 10.56 24.85
C ASN A 18 11.45 11.36 25.15
N ASP A 19 12.03 11.92 24.13
CA ASP A 19 12.94 13.03 24.31
C ASP A 19 12.11 14.32 24.42
N LYS A 20 12.64 15.26 25.25
CA LYS A 20 11.91 16.46 25.70
C LYS A 20 11.72 17.54 24.62
N ASN A 21 12.03 17.23 23.34
CA ASN A 21 12.02 18.21 22.23
C ASN A 21 11.00 17.92 21.12
N GLY A 22 10.02 17.06 21.33
CA GLY A 22 8.72 17.07 20.60
C GLY A 22 8.75 16.96 19.06
N ARG A 23 9.72 16.32 18.41
CA ARG A 23 9.87 16.34 16.95
C ARG A 23 9.94 14.98 16.24
N THR A 24 9.33 13.94 16.77
CA THR A 24 9.07 12.72 15.99
C THR A 24 7.63 12.28 16.23
N GLY A 25 6.83 12.33 15.18
CA GLY A 25 5.48 11.80 15.22
C GLY A 25 5.53 10.28 15.17
N SER A 26 5.62 9.60 16.31
CA SER A 26 5.44 8.16 16.39
C SER A 26 3.97 7.82 16.14
N VAL A 27 3.72 6.91 15.21
CA VAL A 27 2.43 6.24 15.05
C VAL A 27 2.37 5.19 16.15
N ASN A 28 1.53 5.39 17.17
CA ASN A 28 1.29 4.36 18.17
C ASN A 28 0.42 3.27 17.51
N CYS A 29 1.02 2.45 16.65
CA CYS A 29 0.37 1.30 16.07
C CYS A 29 0.21 0.27 17.22
N LEU A 30 -1.03 0.06 17.63
CA LEU A 30 -1.41 -0.90 18.64
C LEU A 30 -0.83 -2.27 18.27
N LYS A 31 -0.14 -2.90 19.20
CA LYS A 31 0.47 -4.23 19.19
C LYS A 31 0.32 -5.02 17.89
N MET A 32 1.37 -5.08 17.08
CA MET A 32 1.46 -5.91 15.88
C MET A 32 1.20 -7.39 16.22
N HIS A 33 0.05 -7.93 15.82
CA HIS A 33 -0.34 -9.32 16.12
C HIS A 33 -0.30 -10.21 14.88
N SER A 34 -0.44 -9.63 13.68
CA SER A 34 -0.61 -10.37 12.43
C SER A 34 0.67 -10.45 11.60
N ILE A 35 1.57 -9.49 11.71
CA ILE A 35 2.82 -9.44 10.94
C ILE A 35 3.88 -10.33 11.59
N ARG A 36 4.26 -11.40 10.89
CA ARG A 36 5.24 -12.38 11.41
C ARG A 36 6.69 -11.92 11.26
N LYS A 37 7.01 -11.21 10.17
CA LYS A 37 8.38 -10.83 9.85
C LYS A 37 8.39 -9.60 8.95
N ALA A 38 8.93 -8.51 9.44
CA ALA A 38 9.32 -7.37 8.63
C ALA A 38 10.83 -7.44 8.33
N GLU A 39 11.21 -7.26 7.09
CA GLU A 39 12.59 -7.29 6.61
C GLU A 39 12.86 -6.03 5.79
N THR A 40 13.97 -5.36 6.06
CA THR A 40 14.41 -4.20 5.29
C THR A 40 15.67 -4.52 4.53
N VAL A 41 15.69 -4.17 3.24
CA VAL A 41 16.86 -4.31 2.36
C VAL A 41 17.24 -2.96 1.79
N HIS A 42 18.53 -2.75 1.56
CA HIS A 42 19.01 -1.51 0.97
C HIS A 42 18.51 -1.35 -0.47
N GLU A 43 18.67 -2.39 -1.30
CA GLU A 43 18.27 -2.35 -2.71
C GLU A 43 17.73 -3.71 -3.17
N THR A 44 16.71 -3.66 -4.03
CA THR A 44 16.21 -4.81 -4.80
C THR A 44 15.73 -4.34 -6.18
N ASP A 45 15.46 -5.27 -7.09
CA ASP A 45 14.82 -4.92 -8.36
C ASP A 45 13.37 -4.46 -8.13
N SER A 46 12.61 -5.23 -7.36
CA SER A 46 11.25 -4.90 -6.91
C SER A 46 10.90 -5.75 -5.70
N THR A 47 10.32 -5.15 -4.67
CA THR A 47 9.85 -5.89 -3.47
C THR A 47 8.82 -6.96 -3.83
N ASN A 48 7.90 -6.68 -4.77
CA ASN A 48 6.99 -7.68 -5.31
C ASN A 48 7.73 -8.83 -6.00
N ALA A 49 8.70 -8.51 -6.87
CA ALA A 49 9.45 -9.54 -7.60
C ALA A 49 10.23 -10.44 -6.65
N GLU A 50 10.80 -9.88 -5.59
CA GLU A 50 11.54 -10.65 -4.57
C GLU A 50 10.60 -11.58 -3.79
N LEU A 51 9.44 -11.11 -3.31
CA LEU A 51 8.49 -11.99 -2.64
C LEU A 51 7.92 -13.07 -3.58
N LYS A 52 7.74 -12.76 -4.87
CA LYS A 52 7.35 -13.76 -5.89
C LYS A 52 8.44 -14.82 -6.08
N ARG A 53 9.71 -14.47 -6.07
CA ARG A 53 10.82 -15.44 -6.10
C ARG A 53 10.80 -16.37 -4.88
N ARG A 54 10.52 -15.81 -3.69
CA ARG A 54 10.37 -16.60 -2.46
C ARG A 54 9.16 -17.54 -2.53
N ALA A 55 8.06 -17.10 -3.13
CA ALA A 55 6.90 -17.96 -3.37
C ALA A 55 7.24 -19.12 -4.32
N ALA A 56 7.93 -18.84 -5.42
CA ALA A 56 8.36 -19.88 -6.37
C ALA A 56 9.23 -20.98 -5.72
N ASN A 57 9.97 -20.63 -4.66
CA ASN A 57 10.77 -21.56 -3.87
C ASN A 57 9.98 -22.19 -2.70
N GLY A 58 8.68 -21.95 -2.57
CA GLY A 58 7.83 -22.51 -1.51
C GLY A 58 8.13 -22.00 -0.10
N VAL A 59 8.87 -20.90 0.05
CA VAL A 59 9.33 -20.39 1.36
C VAL A 59 8.62 -19.12 1.84
N LEU A 60 7.67 -18.62 1.07
CA LEU A 60 6.92 -17.41 1.43
C LEU A 60 5.90 -17.72 2.52
N LYS A 61 5.88 -16.93 3.58
CA LYS A 61 4.94 -17.07 4.69
C LYS A 61 3.94 -15.93 4.70
N ASP A 62 2.71 -16.24 5.11
CA ASP A 62 1.68 -15.25 5.39
C ASP A 62 2.18 -14.21 6.40
N GLY A 63 1.86 -12.92 6.18
CA GLY A 63 2.35 -11.82 7.00
C GLY A 63 3.85 -11.50 6.81
N THR A 64 4.52 -12.03 5.77
CA THR A 64 5.89 -11.61 5.44
C THR A 64 5.86 -10.22 4.81
N VAL A 65 6.65 -9.29 5.35
CA VAL A 65 6.79 -7.91 4.84
C VAL A 65 8.23 -7.68 4.40
N LEU A 66 8.39 -7.12 3.22
CA LEU A 66 9.68 -6.67 2.67
C LEU A 66 9.60 -5.18 2.37
N ILE A 67 10.51 -4.41 2.95
CA ILE A 67 10.70 -2.97 2.69
C ILE A 67 12.05 -2.81 1.99
N ALA A 68 12.11 -1.96 0.96
CA ALA A 68 13.36 -1.60 0.31
C ALA A 68 13.59 -0.08 0.40
N GLU A 69 14.82 0.34 0.61
CA GLU A 69 15.17 1.76 0.51
C GLU A 69 15.19 2.22 -0.95
N ARG A 70 15.54 1.31 -1.87
CA ARG A 70 15.58 1.56 -3.31
C ARG A 70 15.13 0.35 -4.12
N GLN A 71 14.38 0.62 -5.20
CA GLN A 71 14.05 -0.37 -6.23
C GLN A 71 14.67 0.02 -7.58
N THR A 72 15.41 -0.89 -8.24
CA THR A 72 15.99 -0.62 -9.56
C THR A 72 15.00 -0.82 -10.71
N ARG A 73 13.94 -1.59 -10.49
CA ARG A 73 12.87 -1.90 -11.46
C ARG A 73 11.49 -1.87 -10.79
N GLY A 74 11.19 -0.75 -10.06
CA GLY A 74 9.88 -0.55 -9.44
C GLY A 74 8.74 -0.71 -10.46
N ARG A 75 7.68 -1.44 -10.09
CA ARG A 75 6.58 -1.82 -10.99
C ARG A 75 5.26 -1.23 -10.52
N GLY A 76 4.48 -0.77 -11.47
CA GLY A 76 3.07 -0.42 -11.33
C GLY A 76 2.19 -1.30 -12.23
N ARG A 77 0.88 -1.07 -12.20
CA ARG A 77 -0.08 -1.80 -13.04
C ARG A 77 0.14 -1.51 -14.53
N ARG A 78 -0.22 -2.50 -15.38
CA ARG A 78 -0.16 -2.42 -16.84
C ARG A 78 1.24 -2.05 -17.36
N GLY A 79 2.30 -2.60 -16.74
CA GLY A 79 3.69 -2.37 -17.18
C GLY A 79 4.27 -0.99 -16.86
N ARG A 80 3.53 -0.11 -16.17
CA ARG A 80 4.06 1.19 -15.74
C ARG A 80 5.19 1.01 -14.74
N LYS A 81 6.13 1.94 -14.75
CA LYS A 81 7.21 2.01 -13.77
C LYS A 81 6.74 2.78 -12.53
N TRP A 82 7.15 2.32 -11.34
CA TRP A 82 7.08 3.12 -10.11
C TRP A 82 8.41 3.83 -9.91
N GLU A 83 8.38 5.13 -9.78
CA GLU A 83 9.59 5.93 -9.59
C GLU A 83 10.00 5.97 -8.11
N ASN A 84 11.31 5.88 -7.86
CA ASN A 84 11.84 6.03 -6.52
C ASN A 84 11.99 7.53 -6.21
N THR A 85 11.22 8.02 -5.27
CA THR A 85 11.45 9.31 -4.66
C THR A 85 12.22 9.12 -3.35
N SER A 86 13.11 10.05 -3.00
CA SER A 86 13.81 9.99 -1.72
C SER A 86 12.82 9.98 -0.56
N GLY A 87 13.02 9.06 0.39
CA GLY A 87 12.14 8.90 1.54
C GLY A 87 10.76 8.32 1.21
N ALA A 88 10.60 7.61 0.08
CA ALA A 88 9.39 6.86 -0.23
C ALA A 88 9.30 5.57 0.59
N LEU A 89 8.08 5.10 0.85
CA LEU A 89 7.83 3.73 1.30
C LEU A 89 7.71 2.83 0.06
N LEU A 90 8.60 1.86 -0.04
CA LEU A 90 8.63 0.84 -1.08
C LEU A 90 8.52 -0.52 -0.41
N MET A 91 7.32 -1.06 -0.30
CA MET A 91 7.10 -2.29 0.44
C MET A 91 6.23 -3.29 -0.31
N SER A 92 6.33 -4.55 0.08
CA SER A 92 5.40 -5.60 -0.29
C SER A 92 5.05 -6.45 0.91
N ILE A 93 3.80 -6.88 0.98
CA ILE A 93 3.30 -7.82 1.98
C ILE A 93 2.76 -9.06 1.29
N ALA A 94 3.04 -10.24 1.84
CA ALA A 94 2.47 -11.49 1.43
C ALA A 94 1.26 -11.83 2.29
N CYS A 95 0.13 -12.10 1.66
CA CYS A 95 -1.08 -12.56 2.32
C CYS A 95 -1.54 -13.88 1.72
N ASP A 96 -1.94 -14.79 2.57
CA ASP A 96 -2.59 -16.03 2.18
C ASP A 96 -3.95 -15.72 1.52
N ALA A 97 -4.24 -16.34 0.37
CA ALA A 97 -5.45 -16.10 -0.42
C ALA A 97 -6.19 -17.42 -0.76
N GLU A 98 -5.87 -18.51 -0.07
CA GLU A 98 -6.40 -19.83 -0.41
C GLU A 98 -7.93 -19.92 -0.25
N ASP A 99 -8.46 -19.22 0.78
CA ASP A 99 -9.89 -19.19 1.09
C ASP A 99 -10.65 -18.05 0.40
N ILE A 100 -10.01 -17.31 -0.52
CA ILE A 100 -10.65 -16.25 -1.29
C ILE A 100 -11.12 -16.85 -2.62
N ALA A 101 -12.41 -16.75 -2.94
CA ALA A 101 -12.96 -17.20 -4.20
C ALA A 101 -12.25 -16.51 -5.39
N ALA A 102 -12.06 -17.21 -6.50
CA ALA A 102 -11.30 -16.70 -7.64
C ALA A 102 -11.87 -15.39 -8.19
N GLU A 103 -13.19 -15.26 -8.22
CA GLU A 103 -13.92 -14.07 -8.62
C GLU A 103 -13.71 -12.88 -7.67
N ASP A 104 -13.41 -13.16 -6.40
CA ASP A 104 -13.23 -12.14 -5.35
C ASP A 104 -11.74 -11.72 -5.17
N ILE A 105 -10.80 -12.36 -5.87
CA ILE A 105 -9.38 -11.98 -5.84
C ILE A 105 -9.15 -10.49 -6.16
N PRO A 106 -9.87 -9.86 -7.11
CA PRO A 106 -9.73 -8.41 -7.34
C PRO A 106 -10.00 -7.55 -6.11
N LEU A 107 -10.86 -8.02 -5.18
CA LEU A 107 -11.18 -7.32 -3.92
C LEU A 107 -9.98 -7.20 -2.98
N VAL A 108 -8.93 -8.03 -3.14
CA VAL A 108 -7.68 -7.90 -2.37
C VAL A 108 -7.04 -6.52 -2.59
N THR A 109 -7.12 -5.97 -3.80
CA THR A 109 -6.61 -4.62 -4.08
C THR A 109 -7.43 -3.55 -3.33
N LEU A 110 -8.74 -3.73 -3.26
CA LEU A 110 -9.67 -2.82 -2.57
C LEU A 110 -9.44 -2.88 -1.05
N ALA A 111 -9.31 -4.10 -0.52
CA ALA A 111 -9.00 -4.35 0.89
C ALA A 111 -7.65 -3.71 1.28
N ALA A 112 -6.63 -3.86 0.43
CA ALA A 112 -5.33 -3.23 0.65
C ALA A 112 -5.41 -1.69 0.64
N ALA A 113 -6.22 -1.10 -0.25
CA ALA A 113 -6.44 0.34 -0.28
C ALA A 113 -7.09 0.85 1.01
N LEU A 114 -8.04 0.11 1.55
CA LEU A 114 -8.65 0.41 2.86
C LEU A 114 -7.62 0.32 3.99
N GLY A 115 -6.77 -0.71 4.03
CA GLY A 115 -5.73 -0.84 5.04
C GLY A 115 -4.73 0.32 5.02
N VAL A 116 -4.36 0.81 3.82
CA VAL A 116 -3.55 2.03 3.69
C VAL A 116 -4.31 3.25 4.22
N LEU A 117 -5.59 3.38 3.90
CA LEU A 117 -6.43 4.50 4.34
C LEU A 117 -6.59 4.51 5.87
N ASP A 118 -6.83 3.35 6.49
CA ASP A 118 -6.94 3.18 7.94
C ASP A 118 -5.66 3.67 8.64
N SER A 119 -4.49 3.28 8.11
CA SER A 119 -3.19 3.68 8.63
C SER A 119 -2.94 5.18 8.53
N LEU A 120 -3.32 5.78 7.40
CA LEU A 120 -3.20 7.22 7.19
C LEU A 120 -4.17 8.00 8.10
N GLY A 121 -5.39 7.50 8.28
CA GLY A 121 -6.36 8.07 9.22
C GLY A 121 -5.82 8.09 10.65
N LEU A 122 -5.20 7.00 11.10
CA LEU A 122 -4.58 6.92 12.42
C LEU A 122 -3.39 7.89 12.56
N LEU A 123 -2.49 7.92 11.55
CA LEU A 123 -1.35 8.82 11.51
C LEU A 123 -1.78 10.30 11.60
N LEU A 124 -2.75 10.70 10.80
CA LEU A 124 -3.20 12.09 10.71
C LEU A 124 -3.96 12.53 11.98
N SER A 125 -4.73 11.62 12.59
CA SER A 125 -5.43 11.88 13.84
C SER A 125 -4.48 12.00 15.03
N SER A 126 -3.40 11.20 15.10
CA SER A 126 -2.45 11.18 16.22
C SER A 126 -1.61 12.45 16.35
N LYS A 127 -1.41 13.16 15.25
CA LYS A 127 -0.56 14.37 15.21
C LYS A 127 -1.29 15.68 15.59
N LYS A 128 -2.43 15.62 16.29
CA LYS A 128 -3.30 16.77 16.60
C LYS A 128 -3.66 17.61 15.35
N ARG A 129 -3.69 16.98 14.21
CA ARG A 129 -4.07 17.61 12.95
C ARG A 129 -5.58 17.69 12.87
N SER A 130 -6.08 18.67 12.13
CA SER A 130 -7.51 18.85 11.99
C SER A 130 -8.12 17.58 11.34
N LYS A 131 -9.38 17.23 11.72
CA LYS A 131 -10.15 16.17 11.05
C LYS A 131 -10.22 16.36 9.52
N ALA A 132 -10.06 17.62 9.06
CA ALA A 132 -10.02 17.98 7.65
C ALA A 132 -8.89 17.25 6.88
N ASP A 133 -7.71 17.04 7.49
CA ASP A 133 -6.58 16.38 6.83
C ASP A 133 -6.86 14.90 6.52
N ALA A 134 -7.56 14.20 7.41
CA ALA A 134 -7.96 12.80 7.16
C ALA A 134 -9.06 12.70 6.08
N ALA A 135 -9.99 13.66 6.05
CA ALA A 135 -11.05 13.74 5.05
C ALA A 135 -10.52 14.02 3.63
N ASP A 136 -9.34 14.63 3.52
CA ASP A 136 -8.68 14.92 2.24
C ASP A 136 -8.05 13.68 1.59
N VAL A 137 -7.93 12.57 2.33
CA VAL A 137 -7.39 11.30 1.81
C VAL A 137 -8.51 10.44 1.26
N ARG A 138 -8.45 10.07 0.00
CA ARG A 138 -9.48 9.32 -0.73
C ARG A 138 -8.87 8.22 -1.57
N ILE A 139 -9.68 7.23 -1.93
CA ILE A 139 -9.28 6.16 -2.83
C ILE A 139 -9.73 6.51 -4.25
N LYS A 140 -8.80 6.46 -5.20
CA LYS A 140 -9.13 6.47 -6.63
C LYS A 140 -9.14 5.04 -7.14
N TRP A 141 -10.29 4.61 -7.66
CA TRP A 141 -10.45 3.26 -8.18
C TRP A 141 -9.42 2.94 -9.28
N PRO A 142 -8.87 1.74 -9.26
CA PRO A 142 -9.07 0.71 -8.24
C PRO A 142 -7.98 0.66 -7.15
N ASN A 143 -6.87 1.41 -7.27
CA ASN A 143 -5.64 1.08 -6.56
C ASN A 143 -4.75 2.28 -6.19
N ASP A 144 -5.24 3.50 -6.33
CA ASP A 144 -4.47 4.69 -5.99
C ASP A 144 -5.07 5.37 -4.75
N ILE A 145 -4.22 5.84 -3.84
CA ILE A 145 -4.61 6.73 -2.74
C ILE A 145 -4.26 8.15 -3.13
N LEU A 146 -5.21 9.02 -3.00
CA LEU A 146 -5.06 10.45 -3.25
C LEU A 146 -5.03 11.23 -1.94
N PHE A 147 -4.28 12.31 -1.91
CA PHE A 147 -4.36 13.37 -0.92
C PHE A 147 -4.65 14.67 -1.66
N ARG A 148 -5.77 15.33 -1.36
CA ARG A 148 -6.26 16.54 -2.09
C ARG A 148 -6.19 16.36 -3.61
N GLN A 149 -6.77 15.27 -4.11
CA GLN A 149 -6.84 14.91 -5.54
C GLN A 149 -5.48 14.58 -6.21
N LYS A 150 -4.36 14.64 -5.49
CA LYS A 150 -3.04 14.27 -5.99
C LYS A 150 -2.65 12.87 -5.52
N LYS A 151 -2.01 12.08 -6.37
CA LYS A 151 -1.60 10.73 -6.05
C LYS A 151 -0.52 10.73 -4.96
N LEU A 152 -0.83 10.08 -3.85
CA LEU A 152 0.07 9.85 -2.73
C LEU A 152 0.66 8.44 -2.78
N CYS A 153 -0.17 7.43 -3.09
CA CYS A 153 0.21 6.02 -3.03
C CYS A 153 -0.37 5.24 -4.20
N GLY A 154 0.33 4.19 -4.62
CA GLY A 154 -0.14 3.20 -5.58
C GLY A 154 0.02 1.78 -5.03
N ILE A 155 -0.95 0.92 -5.33
CA ILE A 155 -1.01 -0.46 -4.86
C ILE A 155 -0.97 -1.42 -6.05
N LEU A 156 -0.21 -2.51 -5.93
CA LEU A 156 -0.10 -3.57 -6.93
C LEU A 156 -0.23 -4.94 -6.27
N ALA A 157 -1.42 -5.52 -6.31
CA ALA A 157 -1.64 -6.89 -5.86
C ALA A 157 -1.42 -7.88 -7.03
N GLU A 158 -0.63 -8.91 -6.78
CA GLU A 158 -0.31 -9.97 -7.73
C GLU A 158 -0.56 -11.34 -7.07
N LEU A 159 -1.31 -12.20 -7.75
CA LEU A 159 -1.54 -13.58 -7.31
C LEU A 159 -0.30 -14.41 -7.60
N VAL A 160 0.08 -15.27 -6.66
CA VAL A 160 1.27 -16.12 -6.79
C VAL A 160 0.99 -17.53 -6.25
N LYS A 161 1.66 -18.53 -6.83
CA LYS A 161 1.71 -19.87 -6.26
C LYS A 161 2.91 -20.00 -5.32
N ASN A 162 2.71 -20.66 -4.18
CA ASN A 162 3.71 -20.95 -3.16
C ASN A 162 3.60 -22.45 -2.81
N GLY A 163 4.21 -23.30 -3.64
CA GLY A 163 3.91 -24.72 -3.66
C GLY A 163 2.46 -24.95 -4.13
N THR A 164 1.70 -25.70 -3.37
CA THR A 164 0.27 -25.96 -3.62
C THR A 164 -0.64 -24.81 -3.24
N ARG A 165 -0.17 -23.88 -2.37
CA ARG A 165 -0.98 -22.78 -1.83
C ARG A 165 -1.07 -21.60 -2.78
N THR A 166 -2.17 -20.87 -2.69
CA THR A 166 -2.37 -19.60 -3.39
C THR A 166 -2.15 -18.44 -2.41
N MET A 167 -1.32 -17.48 -2.82
CA MET A 167 -1.02 -16.28 -2.03
C MET A 167 -1.15 -15.03 -2.90
N THR A 168 -1.32 -13.89 -2.28
CA THR A 168 -1.18 -12.59 -2.92
C THR A 168 0.09 -11.89 -2.40
N VAL A 169 0.80 -11.23 -3.31
CA VAL A 169 1.88 -10.30 -3.00
C VAL A 169 1.36 -8.89 -3.32
N ILE A 170 1.24 -8.08 -2.29
CA ILE A 170 0.65 -6.73 -2.36
C ILE A 170 1.77 -5.71 -2.21
N GLY A 171 2.13 -5.08 -3.32
CA GLY A 171 3.11 -3.99 -3.36
C GLY A 171 2.45 -2.65 -3.06
N ILE A 172 3.11 -1.85 -2.25
CA ILE A 172 2.68 -0.52 -1.83
C ILE A 172 3.84 0.44 -2.06
N GLY A 173 3.65 1.38 -2.98
CA GLY A 173 4.56 2.50 -3.19
C GLY A 173 3.89 3.78 -2.71
N MET A 174 4.49 4.48 -1.74
CA MET A 174 3.95 5.73 -1.20
C MET A 174 5.02 6.80 -1.12
N ASN A 175 4.69 8.00 -1.58
CA ASN A 175 5.55 9.17 -1.39
C ASN A 175 5.40 9.69 0.05
N VAL A 176 6.39 9.44 0.91
CA VAL A 176 6.30 9.79 2.33
C VAL A 176 7.04 11.11 2.60
N ASN A 177 8.36 11.12 2.52
CA ASN A 177 9.18 12.27 2.93
C ASN A 177 9.75 13.08 1.75
N ALA A 178 9.29 12.83 0.52
CA ALA A 178 9.73 13.62 -0.63
C ALA A 178 9.35 15.09 -0.44
N ALA A 179 10.35 15.97 -0.47
CA ALA A 179 10.14 17.42 -0.40
C ALA A 179 9.61 17.96 -1.74
N GLU A 180 9.94 17.28 -2.83
CA GLU A 180 9.54 17.59 -4.19
C GLU A 180 9.13 16.32 -4.92
N VAL A 181 8.19 16.42 -5.83
CA VAL A 181 7.86 15.40 -6.83
C VAL A 181 8.30 15.93 -8.19
N SER A 182 8.77 15.08 -9.09
CA SER A 182 9.30 15.52 -10.39
C SER A 182 8.32 16.43 -11.14
N ASP A 183 8.83 17.42 -11.85
CA ASP A 183 8.02 18.44 -12.56
C ASP A 183 6.93 17.82 -13.46
N ALA A 184 7.23 16.70 -14.12
CA ALA A 184 6.26 15.96 -14.93
C ALA A 184 5.05 15.44 -14.14
N TRP A 185 5.16 15.33 -12.80
CA TRP A 185 4.15 14.76 -11.90
C TRP A 185 3.60 15.77 -10.88
N MET A 186 4.18 16.97 -10.76
CA MET A 186 3.81 17.99 -9.75
C MET A 186 2.31 18.29 -9.71
N GLN A 187 1.63 18.26 -10.85
CA GLN A 187 0.18 18.48 -10.90
C GLN A 187 -0.65 17.26 -10.50
N ARG A 188 -0.04 16.06 -10.48
CA ARG A 188 -0.76 14.77 -10.34
C ARG A 188 -0.32 13.94 -9.14
N ALA A 189 0.81 14.26 -8.51
CA ALA A 189 1.34 13.54 -7.37
C ALA A 189 1.68 14.49 -6.22
N THR A 190 1.73 13.92 -5.00
CA THR A 190 2.11 14.59 -3.76
C THR A 190 2.83 13.63 -2.82
N SER A 191 3.27 14.11 -1.67
CA SER A 191 3.82 13.31 -0.58
C SER A 191 3.19 13.69 0.75
N LEU A 192 3.31 12.82 1.76
CA LEU A 192 2.88 13.17 3.12
C LEU A 192 3.61 14.40 3.63
N PHE A 193 4.90 14.55 3.36
CA PHE A 193 5.67 15.71 3.78
C PHE A 193 5.18 17.01 3.14
N ILE A 194 4.88 17.00 1.83
CA ILE A 194 4.33 18.18 1.13
C ILE A 194 3.02 18.63 1.77
N GLU A 195 2.12 17.68 2.06
CA GLU A 195 0.77 17.97 2.57
C GLU A 195 0.76 18.30 4.06
N THR A 196 1.68 17.73 4.82
CA THR A 196 1.65 17.78 6.27
C THR A 196 2.79 18.57 6.90
N ARG A 197 3.86 18.86 6.15
CA ARG A 197 5.08 19.52 6.61
C ARG A 197 5.77 18.79 7.78
N ALA A 198 5.53 17.50 7.94
CA ALA A 198 6.12 16.70 9.00
C ALA A 198 6.82 15.47 8.43
N VAL A 199 8.02 15.24 8.92
CA VAL A 199 8.76 14.01 8.65
C VAL A 199 8.06 12.83 9.32
N THR A 200 7.94 11.72 8.62
CA THR A 200 7.31 10.49 9.10
C THR A 200 8.34 9.36 9.07
N ASP A 201 8.41 8.54 10.11
CA ASP A 201 9.22 7.33 10.08
C ASP A 201 8.61 6.35 9.08
N VAL A 202 9.37 6.04 8.02
CA VAL A 202 8.91 5.20 6.91
C VAL A 202 8.70 3.75 7.36
N ASN A 203 9.54 3.25 8.29
CA ASN A 203 9.45 1.87 8.76
C ASN A 203 8.26 1.71 9.71
N GLU A 204 8.02 2.66 10.62
CA GLU A 204 6.85 2.65 11.49
C GLU A 204 5.55 2.75 10.68
N LEU A 205 5.51 3.63 9.68
CA LEU A 205 4.36 3.73 8.78
C LEU A 205 4.16 2.44 7.99
N GLY A 206 5.24 1.86 7.45
CA GLY A 206 5.21 0.60 6.72
C GLY A 206 4.68 -0.55 7.56
N ALA A 207 5.10 -0.66 8.82
CA ALA A 207 4.60 -1.66 9.76
C ALA A 207 3.11 -1.48 10.06
N CYS A 208 2.67 -0.24 10.29
CA CYS A 208 1.26 0.08 10.53
C CYS A 208 0.39 -0.26 9.30
N ILE A 209 0.85 0.09 8.10
CA ILE A 209 0.16 -0.24 6.84
C ILE A 209 0.08 -1.76 6.65
N ALA A 210 1.17 -2.48 6.90
CA ALA A 210 1.20 -3.92 6.75
C ALA A 210 0.17 -4.61 7.65
N GLU A 211 0.05 -4.19 8.90
CA GLU A 211 -0.94 -4.72 9.86
C GLU A 211 -2.37 -4.49 9.37
N HIS A 212 -2.73 -3.24 9.03
CA HIS A 212 -4.09 -2.95 8.58
C HIS A 212 -4.42 -3.61 7.23
N VAL A 213 -3.46 -3.69 6.31
CA VAL A 213 -3.67 -4.40 5.04
C VAL A 213 -3.91 -5.89 5.29
N HIS A 214 -3.11 -6.52 6.15
CA HIS A 214 -3.29 -7.93 6.49
C HIS A 214 -4.66 -8.19 7.14
N GLU A 215 -5.09 -7.34 8.08
CA GLU A 215 -6.41 -7.44 8.71
C GLU A 215 -7.55 -7.28 7.68
N ARG A 216 -7.46 -6.31 6.76
CA ARG A 216 -8.47 -6.13 5.70
C ARG A 216 -8.53 -7.31 4.73
N VAL A 217 -7.39 -7.91 4.38
CA VAL A 217 -7.37 -9.15 3.56
C VAL A 217 -7.94 -10.33 4.34
N LYS A 218 -7.66 -10.45 5.63
CA LYS A 218 -8.24 -11.47 6.51
C LYS A 218 -9.76 -11.37 6.58
N MET A 219 -10.35 -10.16 6.59
CA MET A 219 -11.80 -9.98 6.51
C MET A 219 -12.38 -10.59 5.23
N LEU A 220 -11.71 -10.46 4.07
CA LEU A 220 -12.15 -11.12 2.83
C LEU A 220 -12.15 -12.64 2.99
N LYS A 221 -11.12 -13.21 3.60
CA LYS A 221 -11.04 -14.67 3.88
C LYS A 221 -12.16 -15.13 4.82
N GLN A 222 -12.65 -14.27 5.68
CA GLN A 222 -13.76 -14.53 6.61
C GLN A 222 -15.14 -14.29 6.00
N GLY A 223 -15.21 -13.97 4.69
CA GLY A 223 -16.47 -13.74 3.98
C GLY A 223 -17.08 -12.35 4.18
N GLU A 224 -16.33 -11.39 4.77
CA GLU A 224 -16.82 -10.04 5.03
C GLU A 224 -16.71 -9.12 3.79
N LYS A 225 -16.86 -9.66 2.57
CA LYS A 225 -16.70 -8.88 1.34
C LYS A 225 -17.65 -7.68 1.25
N ASP A 226 -18.87 -7.80 1.71
CA ASP A 226 -19.86 -6.71 1.69
C ASP A 226 -19.42 -5.52 2.55
N ARG A 227 -18.71 -5.79 3.65
CA ARG A 227 -18.14 -4.74 4.48
C ARG A 227 -16.97 -4.04 3.79
N ILE A 228 -16.08 -4.81 3.16
CA ILE A 228 -14.99 -4.26 2.34
C ILE A 228 -15.54 -3.38 1.23
N LEU A 229 -16.56 -3.83 0.50
CA LEU A 229 -17.17 -3.05 -0.58
C LEU A 229 -17.83 -1.77 -0.06
N ARG A 230 -18.62 -1.84 1.01
CA ARG A 230 -19.25 -0.63 1.63
C ARG A 230 -18.20 0.39 2.08
N ASP A 231 -17.16 -0.08 2.81
CA ASP A 231 -16.10 0.81 3.29
C ASP A 231 -15.35 1.44 2.13
N TYR A 232 -15.09 0.68 1.07
CA TYR A 232 -14.41 1.16 -0.12
C TYR A 232 -15.24 2.19 -0.89
N ILE A 233 -16.52 1.92 -1.15
CA ILE A 233 -17.46 2.81 -1.83
C ILE A 233 -17.55 4.15 -1.11
N ASN A 234 -17.67 4.14 0.22
CA ASN A 234 -17.74 5.34 1.05
C ASN A 234 -16.49 6.24 0.96
N ASN A 235 -15.33 5.65 0.61
CA ASN A 235 -14.05 6.34 0.50
C ASN A 235 -13.57 6.53 -0.93
N CYS A 236 -14.34 6.06 -1.94
CA CYS A 236 -13.97 6.11 -3.34
C CYS A 236 -14.29 7.47 -3.97
N SER A 237 -13.25 8.18 -4.43
CA SER A 237 -13.41 9.47 -5.11
C SER A 237 -13.73 9.35 -6.60
N THR A 238 -13.76 8.13 -7.14
CA THR A 238 -14.05 7.91 -8.57
C THR A 238 -15.54 7.89 -8.86
N LEU A 239 -16.36 7.58 -7.87
CA LEU A 239 -17.81 7.43 -8.03
C LEU A 239 -18.54 8.78 -8.15
N ASN A 240 -19.71 8.72 -8.79
CA ASN A 240 -20.62 9.86 -8.99
C ASN A 240 -19.98 11.00 -9.79
N GLN A 241 -19.14 10.69 -10.77
CA GLN A 241 -18.55 11.69 -11.67
C GLN A 241 -18.25 11.15 -13.06
N GLU A 242 -18.07 12.05 -14.03
CA GLU A 242 -17.57 11.70 -15.34
C GLU A 242 -16.12 11.24 -15.26
N ILE A 243 -15.81 10.16 -15.95
CA ILE A 243 -14.49 9.59 -16.06
C ILE A 243 -14.11 9.38 -17.52
N THR A 244 -12.81 9.30 -17.81
CA THR A 244 -12.31 8.85 -19.11
C THR A 244 -11.66 7.48 -18.94
N ILE A 245 -12.22 6.49 -19.61
CA ILE A 245 -11.66 5.13 -19.68
C ILE A 245 -10.66 5.11 -20.84
N HIS A 246 -9.43 4.66 -20.55
CA HIS A 246 -8.38 4.46 -21.54
C HIS A 246 -8.28 2.97 -21.89
N GLY A 247 -8.64 2.62 -23.12
CA GLY A 247 -8.49 1.27 -23.66
C GLY A 247 -7.01 0.88 -23.85
N ALA A 248 -6.76 -0.42 -23.95
CA ALA A 248 -5.41 -0.95 -24.24
C ALA A 248 -4.95 -0.61 -25.66
N ASP A 249 -5.88 -0.39 -26.56
CA ASP A 249 -5.69 0.05 -27.96
C ASP A 249 -5.47 1.56 -28.11
N GLY A 250 -5.42 2.29 -26.99
CA GLY A 250 -5.30 3.76 -26.99
C GLY A 250 -6.64 4.49 -27.12
N SER A 251 -7.75 3.79 -27.23
CA SER A 251 -9.09 4.39 -27.27
C SER A 251 -9.40 5.16 -25.98
N LYS A 252 -10.29 6.15 -26.08
CA LYS A 252 -10.77 6.94 -24.94
C LYS A 252 -12.29 6.99 -24.97
N VAL A 253 -12.91 6.53 -23.91
CA VAL A 253 -14.37 6.55 -23.78
C VAL A 253 -14.72 7.39 -22.55
N LYS A 254 -15.62 8.37 -22.70
CA LYS A 254 -16.23 9.06 -21.56
C LYS A 254 -17.36 8.21 -21.03
N ALA A 255 -17.41 8.09 -19.71
CA ALA A 255 -18.44 7.34 -18.99
C ALA A 255 -18.74 8.02 -17.66
N PHE A 256 -19.87 7.69 -17.06
CA PHE A 256 -20.20 8.09 -15.70
C PHE A 256 -19.97 6.90 -14.77
N ALA A 257 -19.25 7.10 -13.67
CA ALA A 257 -18.95 6.04 -12.71
C ALA A 257 -20.09 5.95 -11.69
N GLU A 258 -21.03 5.04 -11.92
CA GLU A 258 -22.25 4.90 -11.11
C GLU A 258 -22.01 4.12 -9.81
N GLY A 259 -21.15 3.09 -9.87
CA GLY A 259 -21.00 2.19 -8.74
C GLY A 259 -19.82 1.23 -8.86
N ILE A 260 -19.77 0.33 -7.90
CA ILE A 260 -18.84 -0.80 -7.88
C ILE A 260 -19.65 -2.06 -7.61
N ASP A 261 -19.47 -3.08 -8.44
CA ASP A 261 -20.18 -4.34 -8.31
C ASP A 261 -19.61 -5.23 -7.18
N GLU A 262 -20.24 -6.37 -6.97
CA GLU A 262 -19.89 -7.36 -5.95
C GLU A 262 -18.48 -7.97 -6.08
N HIS A 263 -17.83 -7.81 -7.25
CA HIS A 263 -16.47 -8.26 -7.54
C HIS A 263 -15.46 -7.09 -7.60
N GLY A 264 -15.88 -5.88 -7.22
CA GLY A 264 -15.02 -4.69 -7.16
C GLY A 264 -14.79 -4.02 -8.53
N ARG A 265 -15.58 -4.35 -9.56
CA ARG A 265 -15.49 -3.72 -10.88
C ARG A 265 -16.30 -2.44 -10.90
N LEU A 266 -15.79 -1.43 -11.61
CA LEU A 266 -16.49 -0.16 -11.80
C LEU A 266 -17.66 -0.35 -12.78
N ILE A 267 -18.83 0.17 -12.40
CA ILE A 267 -20.06 0.21 -13.19
C ILE A 267 -20.23 1.62 -13.77
#